data_d0018b5c96f7195f0dac9f17e80ceb41
#
_entry.id   d0018b5c96f7195f0dac9f17e80ceb41
#
_cell.length_a   1.000
_cell.length_b   1.000
_cell.length_c   1.000
_cell.angle_alpha   90.00
_cell.angle_beta   90.00
_cell.angle_gamma   90.00
#
_symmetry.space_group_name_H-M   'P 1'
#
loop_
_entity.id
_entity.type
_entity.pdbx_description
1 polymer ?
#
loop_
_entity_poly.entity_id
_entity_poly.type
_entity_poly.pdbx_seq_one_letter_code
_entity_poly.pdbx_strand_id
1 'polypeptide(L)'
;MSSNLPKIIALCGHPTSGKTTAAEIINDIYGHEVADDGRPLRMIAIDYFGLTHEQVFTQEGKLEEVELNGRTWTVREILGEIGNAFEEKFGGDIIPIMSHNARPKGSYSTFGSVRREQGRYWKKHGALVLEIVNPLAGPSKYQFDTYNAAYADHQIVNDGLARGLSKEEAKADLAGKLTAIIGPAL
;
A
#
# COMPACT_ATOMS: atom_id res chain seq x y z
N MET A 1 25.53 -4.73 -17.46
CA MET A 1 25.13 -3.41 -16.92
C MET A 1 24.17 -3.70 -15.77
N SER A 2 24.50 -3.33 -14.54
CA SER A 2 23.57 -3.54 -13.41
C SER A 2 22.37 -2.63 -13.62
N SER A 3 21.17 -3.19 -13.60
CA SER A 3 19.94 -2.41 -13.67
C SER A 3 19.90 -1.44 -12.49
N ASN A 4 19.75 -0.16 -12.78
CA ASN A 4 19.61 0.90 -11.76
C ASN A 4 18.18 0.92 -11.16
N LEU A 5 17.37 -0.13 -11.42
CA LEU A 5 16.01 -0.22 -10.90
C LEU A 5 16.02 -0.42 -9.36
N PRO A 6 15.24 0.33 -8.63
CA PRO A 6 15.11 0.15 -7.20
C PRO A 6 14.49 -1.23 -6.90
N LYS A 7 15.14 -2.03 -6.05
CA LYS A 7 14.61 -3.36 -5.67
C LYS A 7 13.31 -3.29 -4.88
N ILE A 8 13.09 -2.19 -4.20
CA ILE A 8 11.90 -1.94 -3.41
C ILE A 8 11.31 -0.60 -3.82
N ILE A 9 10.03 -0.60 -4.15
CA ILE A 9 9.24 0.60 -4.33
C ILE A 9 8.14 0.60 -3.26
N ALA A 10 7.96 1.73 -2.58
CA ALA A 10 7.00 1.88 -1.50
C ALA A 10 6.05 3.02 -1.83
N LEU A 11 4.74 2.74 -1.90
CA LEU A 11 3.72 3.70 -2.30
C LEU A 11 2.94 4.20 -1.09
N CYS A 12 2.88 5.51 -0.90
CA CYS A 12 2.00 6.18 0.06
C CYS A 12 0.98 7.08 -0.65
N GLY A 13 -0.01 7.56 0.06
CA GLY A 13 -1.10 8.38 -0.47
C GLY A 13 -2.44 8.04 0.17
N HIS A 14 -3.42 8.92 0.01
CA HIS A 14 -4.77 8.72 0.53
C HIS A 14 -5.45 7.45 -0.01
N PRO A 15 -6.45 6.90 0.69
CA PRO A 15 -7.34 5.89 0.10
C PRO A 15 -7.86 6.37 -1.25
N THR A 16 -8.01 5.46 -2.19
CA THR A 16 -8.48 5.74 -3.57
C THR A 16 -7.57 6.64 -4.42
N SER A 17 -6.36 7.00 -3.95
CA SER A 17 -5.44 7.81 -4.77
C SER A 17 -4.88 7.10 -6.01
N GLY A 18 -5.05 5.77 -6.12
CA GLY A 18 -4.57 4.98 -7.25
C GLY A 18 -3.27 4.20 -6.97
N LYS A 19 -2.89 4.00 -5.70
CA LYS A 19 -1.71 3.20 -5.33
C LYS A 19 -1.74 1.78 -5.89
N THR A 20 -2.90 1.12 -5.83
CA THR A 20 -3.06 -0.24 -6.39
C THR A 20 -2.80 -0.24 -7.89
N THR A 21 -3.40 0.70 -8.62
CA THR A 21 -3.17 0.85 -10.07
C THR A 21 -1.70 1.16 -10.38
N ALA A 22 -1.05 2.01 -9.57
CA ALA A 22 0.38 2.29 -9.72
C ALA A 22 1.24 1.03 -9.48
N ALA A 23 0.92 0.23 -8.46
CA ALA A 23 1.62 -1.02 -8.18
C ALA A 23 1.44 -2.05 -9.33
N GLU A 24 0.23 -2.17 -9.88
CA GLU A 24 -0.03 -3.01 -11.06
C GLU A 24 0.75 -2.55 -12.29
N ILE A 25 0.79 -1.26 -12.56
CA ILE A 25 1.59 -0.68 -13.67
C ILE A 25 3.08 -0.99 -13.46
N ILE A 26 3.60 -0.83 -12.25
CA ILE A 26 4.99 -1.14 -11.93
C ILE A 26 5.28 -2.62 -12.12
N ASN A 27 4.34 -3.50 -11.74
CA ASN A 27 4.46 -4.93 -12.01
C ASN A 27 4.49 -5.22 -13.52
N ASP A 28 3.55 -4.66 -14.28
CA ASP A 28 3.42 -4.86 -15.73
C ASP A 28 4.68 -4.42 -16.50
N ILE A 29 5.28 -3.29 -16.09
CA ILE A 29 6.43 -2.70 -16.80
C ILE A 29 7.77 -3.28 -16.33
N TYR A 30 7.94 -3.48 -15.03
CA TYR A 30 9.23 -3.78 -14.40
C TYR A 30 9.32 -5.17 -13.77
N GLY A 31 8.22 -5.93 -13.72
CA GLY A 31 8.17 -7.24 -13.08
C GLY A 31 8.29 -7.21 -11.56
N HIS A 32 8.01 -6.06 -10.92
CA HIS A 32 7.95 -5.98 -9.46
C HIS A 32 6.75 -6.75 -8.92
N GLU A 33 6.97 -7.67 -8.01
CA GLU A 33 5.90 -8.35 -7.30
C GLU A 33 5.11 -7.32 -6.46
N VAL A 34 3.78 -7.31 -6.63
CA VAL A 34 2.91 -6.46 -5.79
C VAL A 34 2.80 -7.09 -4.40
N ALA A 35 3.46 -6.47 -3.43
CA ALA A 35 3.46 -6.92 -2.05
C ALA A 35 2.32 -6.25 -1.26
N ASP A 36 1.61 -7.06 -0.50
CA ASP A 36 0.53 -6.59 0.37
C ASP A 36 1.05 -6.33 1.78
N ASP A 37 1.23 -5.06 2.14
CA ASP A 37 1.71 -4.62 3.46
C ASP A 37 0.81 -5.10 4.60
N GLY A 38 -0.49 -5.20 4.34
CA GLY A 38 -1.48 -5.65 5.29
C GLY A 38 -1.63 -7.17 5.38
N ARG A 39 -0.96 -7.94 4.49
CA ARG A 39 -1.13 -9.40 4.43
C ARG A 39 -0.88 -10.09 5.77
N PRO A 40 0.19 -9.79 6.54
CA PRO A 40 0.41 -10.43 7.83
C PRO A 40 -0.78 -10.24 8.80
N LEU A 41 -1.34 -9.03 8.85
CA LEU A 41 -2.50 -8.74 9.73
C LEU A 41 -3.76 -9.47 9.25
N ARG A 42 -3.98 -9.56 7.93
CA ARG A 42 -5.11 -10.29 7.35
C ARG A 42 -5.01 -11.78 7.61
N MET A 43 -3.81 -12.35 7.51
CA MET A 43 -3.61 -13.77 7.86
C MET A 43 -3.89 -14.03 9.33
N ILE A 44 -3.45 -13.15 10.24
CA ILE A 44 -3.81 -13.24 11.66
C ILE A 44 -5.33 -13.19 11.86
N ALA A 45 -6.01 -12.29 11.15
CA ALA A 45 -7.46 -12.16 11.24
C ALA A 45 -8.20 -13.42 10.73
N ILE A 46 -7.70 -14.05 9.68
CA ILE A 46 -8.24 -15.32 9.18
C ILE A 46 -7.96 -16.45 10.17
N ASP A 47 -6.70 -16.63 10.55
CA ASP A 47 -6.26 -17.82 11.26
C ASP A 47 -6.72 -17.84 12.73
N TYR A 48 -6.89 -16.67 13.35
CA TYR A 48 -7.16 -16.57 14.79
C TYR A 48 -8.46 -15.85 15.16
N PHE A 49 -9.03 -15.03 14.26
CA PHE A 49 -10.32 -14.36 14.50
C PHE A 49 -11.48 -15.00 13.72
N GLY A 50 -11.19 -16.00 12.88
CA GLY A 50 -12.20 -16.73 12.11
C GLY A 50 -12.80 -15.94 10.96
N LEU A 51 -12.15 -14.87 10.51
CA LEU A 51 -12.62 -14.10 9.36
C LEU A 51 -12.33 -14.85 8.05
N THR A 52 -13.18 -14.62 7.03
CA THR A 52 -12.98 -15.21 5.72
C THR A 52 -11.98 -14.41 4.88
N HIS A 53 -11.42 -15.07 3.86
CA HIS A 53 -10.55 -14.41 2.88
C HIS A 53 -11.26 -13.24 2.19
N GLU A 54 -12.55 -13.41 1.82
CA GLU A 54 -13.34 -12.36 1.19
C GLU A 54 -13.46 -11.12 2.09
N GLN A 55 -13.79 -11.34 3.37
CA GLN A 55 -13.92 -10.25 4.36
C GLN A 55 -12.66 -9.41 4.50
N VAL A 56 -11.48 -10.02 4.51
CA VAL A 56 -10.23 -9.27 4.78
C VAL A 56 -9.57 -8.70 3.52
N PHE A 57 -9.87 -9.24 2.32
CA PHE A 57 -9.19 -8.81 1.09
C PHE A 57 -10.03 -7.91 0.18
N THR A 58 -11.37 -7.98 0.24
CA THR A 58 -12.23 -7.10 -0.57
C THR A 58 -12.57 -5.80 0.14
N GLN A 59 -12.98 -4.77 -0.61
CA GLN A 59 -13.41 -3.51 0.00
C GLN A 59 -14.78 -3.67 0.66
N GLU A 60 -15.67 -4.41 0.04
CA GLU A 60 -17.01 -4.76 0.53
C GLU A 60 -16.89 -5.57 1.82
N GLY A 61 -16.12 -6.65 1.80
CA GLY A 61 -15.94 -7.52 2.97
C GLY A 61 -15.36 -6.78 4.18
N LYS A 62 -14.50 -5.78 3.99
CA LYS A 62 -13.98 -4.96 5.10
C LYS A 62 -15.03 -4.08 5.76
N LEU A 63 -16.18 -3.86 5.12
CA LEU A 63 -17.31 -3.11 5.69
C LEU A 63 -18.31 -4.01 6.39
N GLU A 64 -18.20 -5.34 6.25
CA GLU A 64 -19.05 -6.28 6.95
C GLU A 64 -18.89 -6.16 8.46
N GLU A 65 -20.00 -6.33 9.17
CA GLU A 65 -20.05 -6.37 10.60
C GLU A 65 -19.95 -7.82 11.10
N VAL A 66 -19.15 -8.01 12.15
CA VAL A 66 -18.96 -9.29 12.81
C VAL A 66 -19.05 -9.12 14.32
N GLU A 67 -19.62 -10.12 14.98
CA GLU A 67 -19.66 -10.18 16.44
C GLU A 67 -18.36 -10.76 16.98
N LEU A 68 -17.67 -10.01 17.83
CA LEU A 68 -16.46 -10.48 18.50
C LEU A 68 -16.51 -10.09 19.98
N ASN A 69 -16.53 -11.09 20.86
CA ASN A 69 -16.58 -10.91 22.31
C ASN A 69 -17.72 -10.00 22.79
N GLY A 70 -18.93 -10.20 22.23
CA GLY A 70 -20.15 -9.46 22.62
C GLY A 70 -20.21 -8.01 22.13
N ARG A 71 -19.35 -7.65 21.19
CA ARG A 71 -19.34 -6.34 20.51
C ARG A 71 -19.33 -6.51 19.02
N THR A 72 -20.10 -5.69 18.33
CA THR A 72 -20.10 -5.59 16.86
C THR A 72 -18.93 -4.74 16.39
N TRP A 73 -18.19 -5.26 15.42
CA TRP A 73 -17.05 -4.62 14.78
C TRP A 73 -17.20 -4.68 13.26
N THR A 74 -16.73 -3.70 12.55
CA THR A 74 -16.42 -3.92 11.14
C THR A 74 -15.09 -4.66 10.98
N VAL A 75 -14.96 -5.46 9.94
CA VAL A 75 -13.69 -6.15 9.63
C VAL A 75 -12.53 -5.15 9.50
N ARG A 76 -12.81 -3.95 8.95
CA ARG A 76 -11.82 -2.87 8.85
C ARG A 76 -11.32 -2.41 10.21
N GLU A 77 -12.20 -2.28 11.18
CA GLU A 77 -11.82 -1.92 12.55
C GLU A 77 -10.97 -3.01 13.20
N ILE A 78 -11.35 -4.27 13.05
CA ILE A 78 -10.54 -5.40 13.58
C ILE A 78 -9.12 -5.36 13.01
N LEU A 79 -8.98 -5.22 11.68
CA LEU A 79 -7.65 -5.13 11.05
C LEU A 79 -6.85 -3.92 11.54
N GLY A 80 -7.53 -2.78 11.76
CA GLY A 80 -6.92 -1.59 12.32
C GLY A 80 -6.42 -1.79 13.75
N GLU A 81 -7.23 -2.41 14.61
CA GLU A 81 -6.87 -2.67 16.01
C GLU A 81 -5.75 -3.71 16.14
N ILE A 82 -5.73 -4.76 15.31
CA ILE A 82 -4.58 -5.69 15.25
C ILE A 82 -3.31 -4.89 14.92
N GLY A 83 -3.33 -4.03 13.89
CA GLY A 83 -2.19 -3.20 13.53
C GLY A 83 -1.77 -2.25 14.66
N ASN A 84 -2.72 -1.56 15.28
CA ASN A 84 -2.48 -0.67 16.42
C ASN A 84 -1.81 -1.39 17.58
N ALA A 85 -2.31 -2.57 17.96
CA ALA A 85 -1.76 -3.37 19.05
C ALA A 85 -0.31 -3.81 18.76
N PHE A 86 -0.01 -4.21 17.53
CA PHE A 86 1.36 -4.56 17.14
C PHE A 86 2.29 -3.34 17.18
N GLU A 87 1.87 -2.21 16.64
CA GLU A 87 2.68 -0.98 16.66
C GLU A 87 2.91 -0.46 18.09
N GLU A 88 1.90 -0.55 18.95
CA GLU A 88 2.04 -0.17 20.35
C GLU A 88 3.06 -1.04 21.10
N LYS A 89 3.06 -2.36 20.86
CA LYS A 89 3.92 -3.30 21.58
C LYS A 89 5.32 -3.42 21.01
N PHE A 90 5.46 -3.36 19.68
CA PHE A 90 6.73 -3.65 18.98
C PHE A 90 7.31 -2.43 18.26
N GLY A 91 6.62 -1.29 18.29
CA GLY A 91 7.02 -0.05 17.61
C GLY A 91 6.48 0.08 16.21
N GLY A 92 6.47 1.32 15.70
CA GLY A 92 5.83 1.70 14.42
C GLY A 92 6.42 1.06 13.17
N ASP A 93 7.58 0.43 13.26
CA ASP A 93 8.22 -0.25 12.13
C ASP A 93 7.81 -1.74 12.02
N ILE A 94 6.99 -2.26 12.97
CA ILE A 94 6.68 -3.70 13.01
C ILE A 94 5.94 -4.19 11.75
N ILE A 95 4.98 -3.42 11.26
CA ILE A 95 4.20 -3.80 10.07
C ILE A 95 5.09 -3.89 8.84
N PRO A 96 5.91 -2.86 8.49
CA PRO A 96 6.85 -2.99 7.38
C PRO A 96 7.91 -4.07 7.61
N ILE A 97 8.34 -4.36 8.84
CA ILE A 97 9.24 -5.48 9.14
C ILE A 97 8.58 -6.81 8.77
N MET A 98 7.34 -7.04 9.22
CA MET A 98 6.59 -8.26 8.91
C MET A 98 6.41 -8.44 7.40
N SER A 99 6.01 -7.38 6.69
CA SER A 99 5.80 -7.38 5.25
C SER A 99 7.10 -7.60 4.49
N HIS A 100 8.19 -6.98 4.93
CA HIS A 100 9.52 -7.15 4.34
C HIS A 100 10.02 -8.58 4.50
N ASN A 101 9.81 -9.20 5.65
CA ASN A 101 10.22 -10.58 5.91
C ASN A 101 9.37 -11.61 5.16
N ALA A 102 8.10 -11.29 4.86
CA ALA A 102 7.20 -12.18 4.15
C ALA A 102 7.49 -12.28 2.64
N ARG A 103 8.26 -11.34 2.07
CA ARG A 103 8.61 -11.37 0.64
C ARG A 103 9.73 -12.37 0.34
N PRO A 104 9.80 -12.94 -0.88
CA PRO A 104 10.95 -13.73 -1.30
C PRO A 104 12.24 -12.91 -1.27
N LYS A 105 13.31 -13.49 -0.76
CA LYS A 105 14.62 -12.81 -0.68
C LYS A 105 15.12 -12.44 -2.07
N GLY A 106 15.51 -11.18 -2.23
CA GLY A 106 16.08 -10.67 -3.49
C GLY A 106 15.05 -10.33 -4.57
N SER A 107 13.75 -10.55 -4.34
CA SER A 107 12.71 -10.15 -5.29
C SER A 107 12.63 -8.63 -5.43
N TYR A 108 12.26 -8.18 -6.63
CA TYR A 108 11.79 -6.82 -6.86
C TYR A 108 10.35 -6.73 -6.35
N SER A 109 10.04 -5.77 -5.49
CA SER A 109 8.74 -5.71 -4.83
C SER A 109 8.23 -4.28 -4.72
N THR A 110 6.93 -4.10 -4.93
CA THR A 110 6.21 -2.84 -4.72
C THR A 110 5.24 -3.00 -3.55
N PHE A 111 5.44 -2.20 -2.50
CA PHE A 111 4.57 -2.13 -1.33
C PHE A 111 3.53 -1.03 -1.54
N GLY A 112 2.26 -1.39 -1.57
CA GLY A 112 1.16 -0.52 -2.02
C GLY A 112 0.46 0.27 -0.92
N SER A 113 0.86 0.15 0.34
CA SER A 113 0.06 0.65 1.49
C SER A 113 0.91 1.21 2.63
N VAL A 114 1.94 1.97 2.31
CA VAL A 114 2.80 2.62 3.31
C VAL A 114 1.99 3.66 4.09
N ARG A 115 1.98 3.55 5.41
CA ARG A 115 1.15 4.35 6.31
C ARG A 115 1.99 5.00 7.40
N ARG A 116 1.42 6.00 8.10
CA ARG A 116 2.03 6.68 9.24
C ARG A 116 3.49 7.03 8.96
N GLU A 117 4.40 6.64 9.84
CA GLU A 117 5.84 6.87 9.74
C GLU A 117 6.60 5.74 9.01
N GLN A 118 5.89 4.76 8.44
CA GLN A 118 6.49 3.57 7.81
C GLN A 118 7.39 3.90 6.61
N GLY A 119 7.18 5.05 5.95
CA GLY A 119 8.07 5.54 4.90
C GLY A 119 9.53 5.65 5.35
N ARG A 120 9.77 5.99 6.63
CA ARG A 120 11.11 6.03 7.24
C ARG A 120 11.80 4.66 7.18
N TYR A 121 11.07 3.60 7.53
CA TYR A 121 11.59 2.22 7.46
C TYR A 121 12.01 1.86 6.04
N TRP A 122 11.14 2.11 5.07
CA TRP A 122 11.40 1.78 3.67
C TRP A 122 12.59 2.55 3.11
N LYS A 123 12.72 3.84 3.39
CA LYS A 123 13.92 4.63 3.01
C LYS A 123 15.20 4.05 3.60
N LYS A 124 15.20 3.68 4.88
CA LYS A 124 16.35 3.06 5.54
C LYS A 124 16.77 1.75 4.86
N HIS A 125 15.83 1.05 4.20
CA HIS A 125 16.08 -0.20 3.49
C HIS A 125 16.27 -0.01 1.98
N GLY A 126 16.56 1.22 1.54
CA GLY A 126 16.90 1.54 0.14
C GLY A 126 15.71 1.51 -0.82
N ALA A 127 14.49 1.64 -0.33
CA ALA A 127 13.31 1.76 -1.16
C ALA A 127 13.22 3.14 -1.82
N LEU A 128 12.72 3.17 -3.05
CA LEU A 128 12.17 4.38 -3.67
C LEU A 128 10.75 4.59 -3.13
N VAL A 129 10.52 5.66 -2.37
CA VAL A 129 9.23 5.99 -1.80
C VAL A 129 8.50 6.98 -2.69
N LEU A 130 7.31 6.61 -3.18
CA LEU A 130 6.51 7.41 -4.07
C LEU A 130 5.17 7.78 -3.42
N GLU A 131 4.85 9.06 -3.40
CA GLU A 131 3.52 9.54 -3.00
C GLU A 131 2.61 9.60 -4.22
N ILE A 132 1.47 8.90 -4.17
CA ILE A 132 0.44 8.96 -5.22
C ILE A 132 -0.66 9.90 -4.75
N VAL A 133 -0.76 11.05 -5.41
CA VAL A 133 -1.76 12.09 -5.11
C VAL A 133 -2.84 12.07 -6.19
N ASN A 134 -4.10 12.02 -5.79
CA ASN A 134 -5.23 12.15 -6.69
C ASN A 134 -6.14 13.27 -6.19
N PRO A 135 -6.44 14.30 -7.00
CA PRO A 135 -7.30 15.41 -6.61
C PRO A 135 -8.73 14.99 -6.20
N LEU A 136 -9.17 13.80 -6.64
CA LEU A 136 -10.47 13.22 -6.31
C LEU A 136 -10.44 12.37 -5.03
N ALA A 137 -9.26 12.15 -4.45
CA ALA A 137 -9.07 11.38 -3.21
C ALA A 137 -8.89 12.31 -2.02
N GLY A 138 -9.40 11.89 -0.87
CA GLY A 138 -9.28 12.65 0.36
C GLY A 138 -8.78 11.79 1.54
N PRO A 139 -8.54 12.43 2.69
CA PRO A 139 -8.10 11.72 3.89
C PRO A 139 -9.14 10.71 4.36
N SER A 140 -8.68 9.60 4.94
CA SER A 140 -9.54 8.63 5.59
C SER A 140 -10.06 9.17 6.92
N LYS A 141 -11.25 8.73 7.31
CA LYS A 141 -11.76 8.93 8.68
C LYS A 141 -10.98 8.11 9.73
N TYR A 142 -10.23 7.11 9.28
CA TYR A 142 -9.47 6.23 10.16
C TYR A 142 -8.04 6.73 10.31
N GLN A 143 -7.59 6.93 11.54
CA GLN A 143 -6.26 7.42 11.85
C GLN A 143 -5.14 6.47 11.37
N PHE A 144 -5.40 5.19 11.32
CA PHE A 144 -4.43 4.20 10.82
C PHE A 144 -4.20 4.27 9.30
N ASP A 145 -5.03 4.98 8.54
CA ASP A 145 -4.87 5.17 7.10
C ASP A 145 -4.08 6.46 6.74
N THR A 146 -3.55 7.17 7.72
CA THR A 146 -2.69 8.34 7.48
C THR A 146 -1.32 7.92 6.96
N TYR A 147 -0.58 8.83 6.36
CA TYR A 147 0.81 8.66 5.93
C TYR A 147 1.57 9.98 6.10
N ASN A 148 2.90 9.89 6.15
CA ASN A 148 3.77 11.05 6.21
C ASN A 148 4.48 11.25 4.86
N ALA A 149 4.05 12.27 4.11
CA ALA A 149 4.59 12.61 2.80
C ALA A 149 6.06 13.06 2.85
N ALA A 150 6.58 13.48 4.01
CA ALA A 150 7.97 13.90 4.15
C ALA A 150 8.99 12.79 3.85
N TYR A 151 8.56 11.53 3.84
CA TYR A 151 9.40 10.40 3.47
C TYR A 151 9.37 10.06 1.98
N ALA A 152 8.47 10.66 1.20
CA ALA A 152 8.43 10.43 -0.23
C ALA A 152 9.64 11.06 -0.93
N ASP A 153 10.24 10.31 -1.86
CA ASP A 153 11.30 10.82 -2.72
C ASP A 153 10.72 11.64 -3.88
N HIS A 154 9.54 11.22 -4.36
CA HIS A 154 8.81 11.90 -5.43
C HIS A 154 7.31 11.84 -5.19
N GLN A 155 6.61 12.87 -5.65
CA GLN A 155 5.17 12.93 -5.73
C GLN A 155 4.71 12.71 -7.16
N ILE A 156 3.72 11.85 -7.36
CA ILE A 156 3.11 11.55 -8.65
C ILE A 156 1.63 11.94 -8.60
N VAL A 157 1.24 12.88 -9.43
CA VAL A 157 -0.15 13.35 -9.50
C VAL A 157 -0.94 12.46 -10.48
N ASN A 158 -1.83 11.64 -9.92
CA ASN A 158 -2.76 10.78 -10.66
C ASN A 158 -4.08 11.55 -10.90
N ASP A 159 -4.05 12.48 -11.81
CA ASP A 159 -5.14 13.42 -12.12
C ASP A 159 -5.88 13.13 -13.44
N GLY A 160 -5.53 12.07 -14.15
CA GLY A 160 -6.07 11.76 -15.46
C GLY A 160 -7.60 11.79 -15.51
N LEU A 161 -8.26 11.10 -14.57
CA LEU A 161 -9.73 11.10 -14.48
C LEU A 161 -10.29 12.49 -14.13
N ALA A 162 -9.60 13.25 -13.29
CA ALA A 162 -10.01 14.62 -12.95
C ALA A 162 -9.91 15.57 -14.14
N ARG A 163 -8.99 15.29 -15.08
CA ARG A 163 -8.85 16.01 -16.37
C ARG A 163 -9.81 15.52 -17.46
N GLY A 164 -10.66 14.53 -17.15
CA GLY A 164 -11.66 13.99 -18.08
C GLY A 164 -11.13 12.92 -19.05
N LEU A 165 -9.96 12.33 -18.77
CA LEU A 165 -9.45 11.20 -19.55
C LEU A 165 -10.28 9.95 -19.30
N SER A 166 -10.39 9.05 -20.27
CA SER A 166 -10.90 7.70 -20.06
C SER A 166 -10.02 6.93 -19.06
N LYS A 167 -10.51 5.80 -18.56
CA LYS A 167 -9.75 4.97 -17.62
C LYS A 167 -8.44 4.48 -18.24
N GLU A 168 -8.45 4.09 -19.49
CA GLU A 168 -7.30 3.61 -20.27
C GLU A 168 -6.27 4.72 -20.45
N GLU A 169 -6.71 5.90 -20.86
CA GLU A 169 -5.84 7.07 -21.03
C GLU A 169 -5.25 7.53 -19.68
N ALA A 170 -6.04 7.54 -18.62
CA ALA A 170 -5.57 7.88 -17.27
C ALA A 170 -4.53 6.86 -16.75
N LYS A 171 -4.73 5.54 -17.03
CA LYS A 171 -3.74 4.51 -16.71
C LYS A 171 -2.45 4.72 -17.50
N ALA A 172 -2.53 5.05 -18.78
CA ALA A 172 -1.37 5.33 -19.64
C ALA A 172 -0.62 6.60 -19.20
N ASP A 173 -1.34 7.67 -18.83
CA ASP A 173 -0.77 8.90 -18.26
C ASP A 173 0.00 8.62 -16.95
N LEU A 174 -0.60 7.85 -16.05
CA LEU A 174 0.06 7.45 -14.80
C LEU A 174 1.30 6.58 -15.07
N ALA A 175 1.24 5.66 -16.04
CA ALA A 175 2.37 4.83 -16.44
C ALA A 175 3.54 5.69 -16.97
N GLY A 176 3.26 6.69 -17.79
CA GLY A 176 4.26 7.65 -18.28
C GLY A 176 4.94 8.41 -17.14
N LYS A 177 4.16 8.88 -16.15
CA LYS A 177 4.68 9.58 -14.98
C LYS A 177 5.55 8.68 -14.10
N LEU A 178 5.14 7.42 -13.88
CA LEU A 178 5.92 6.42 -13.16
C LEU A 178 7.24 6.12 -13.86
N THR A 179 7.20 5.90 -15.18
CA THR A 179 8.40 5.59 -15.98
C THR A 179 9.39 6.75 -15.99
N ALA A 180 8.90 7.99 -16.00
CA ALA A 180 9.77 9.19 -15.96
C ALA A 180 10.60 9.26 -14.66
N ILE A 181 10.11 8.69 -13.56
CA ILE A 181 10.79 8.69 -12.26
C ILE A 181 11.62 7.41 -12.05
N ILE A 182 11.02 6.23 -12.34
CA ILE A 182 11.68 4.94 -12.10
C ILE A 182 12.79 4.67 -13.13
N GLY A 183 12.64 5.23 -14.31
CA GLY A 183 13.52 5.00 -15.47
C GLY A 183 12.91 4.00 -16.47
N PRO A 184 13.59 3.80 -17.62
CA PRO A 184 13.12 2.87 -18.64
C PRO A 184 13.17 1.41 -18.14
N ALA A 185 12.23 0.60 -18.59
CA ALA A 185 12.33 -0.85 -18.46
C ALA A 185 13.55 -1.37 -19.22
N LEU A 186 14.15 -2.45 -18.74
CA LEU A 186 15.31 -3.08 -19.37
C LEU A 186 14.92 -3.85 -20.63
#